data_d7f7cabc4feb346ec9d480769780fa51
#
_entry.id   d7f7cabc4feb346ec9d480769780fa51
#
_cell.length_a   1.000
_cell.length_b   1.000
_cell.length_c   1.000
_cell.angle_alpha   90.00
_cell.angle_beta   90.00
_cell.angle_gamma   90.00
#
_symmetry.space_group_name_H-M   'P 1'
#
loop_
_entity.id
_entity.type
_entity.pdbx_description
1 polymer ?
#
loop_
_entity_poly.entity_id
_entity_poly.type
_entity_poly.pdbx_seq_one_letter_code
_entity_poly.pdbx_strand_id
1 'polypeptide(L)'
;MNPLMMVLAVLPAAFLLVYIYVKDKHEKEPLGLLASLFVLGALTTVSAMVVETAFGSLASMILPPDSIPYKFIENFFIVAATEEAGKYVVLRLRTWKSPEFNYTFDAVVYAVVVSLGFATLENILYLLNGSLETAIARAVLSVPGHAIDGVFMGFFYGVAKHAQRMGDNKRCSTNLWLALIAPVVIHGLYDFFISVELLVVFLAFEVVITVIAVKYINRLSKDSVPL
;
A
#
# COMPACT_ATOMS: atom_id res chain seq x y z
N MET A 1 7.41 24.43 2.48
CA MET A 1 6.03 23.92 2.63
C MET A 1 5.34 24.70 3.74
N ASN A 2 4.14 25.23 3.54
CA ASN A 2 3.42 25.94 4.58
C ASN A 2 2.81 24.97 5.63
N PRO A 3 2.44 25.44 6.85
CA PRO A 3 1.91 24.57 7.91
C PRO A 3 0.66 23.77 7.50
N LEU A 4 -0.23 24.34 6.70
CA LEU A 4 -1.43 23.64 6.23
C LEU A 4 -1.08 22.46 5.32
N MET A 5 -0.14 22.64 4.41
CA MET A 5 0.34 21.55 3.55
C MET A 5 1.02 20.44 4.34
N MET A 6 1.78 20.79 5.40
CA MET A 6 2.35 19.77 6.28
C MET A 6 1.28 18.96 7.00
N VAL A 7 0.23 19.61 7.48
CA VAL A 7 -0.92 18.91 8.09
C VAL A 7 -1.60 17.98 7.10
N LEU A 8 -1.89 18.45 5.88
CA LEU A 8 -2.50 17.63 4.83
C LEU A 8 -1.59 16.47 4.37
N ALA A 9 -0.26 16.65 4.45
CA ALA A 9 0.69 15.59 4.11
C ALA A 9 0.66 14.43 5.12
N VAL A 10 0.49 14.69 6.41
CA VAL A 10 0.71 13.71 7.48
C VAL A 10 -0.58 13.24 8.14
N LEU A 11 -1.55 14.15 8.33
CA LEU A 11 -2.76 13.88 9.11
C LEU A 11 -3.59 12.69 8.58
N PRO A 12 -3.81 12.51 7.26
CA PRO A 12 -4.57 11.37 6.75
C PRO A 12 -3.93 10.03 7.11
N ALA A 13 -2.60 9.92 6.98
CA ALA A 13 -1.88 8.72 7.35
C ALA A 13 -1.95 8.47 8.87
N ALA A 14 -1.76 9.50 9.69
CA ALA A 14 -1.88 9.39 11.14
C ALA A 14 -3.28 8.92 11.56
N PHE A 15 -4.34 9.45 10.94
CA PHE A 15 -5.72 9.02 11.19
C PHE A 15 -5.92 7.53 10.84
N LEU A 16 -5.44 7.09 9.68
CA LEU A 16 -5.58 5.71 9.24
C LEU A 16 -4.72 4.74 10.08
N LEU A 17 -3.54 5.17 10.56
CA LEU A 17 -2.73 4.40 11.51
C LEU A 17 -3.49 4.16 12.83
N VAL A 18 -4.09 5.22 13.38
CA VAL A 18 -4.92 5.08 14.59
C VAL A 18 -6.13 4.18 14.33
N TYR A 19 -6.78 4.35 13.18
CA TYR A 19 -7.93 3.53 12.80
C TYR A 19 -7.58 2.04 12.75
N ILE A 20 -6.51 1.65 12.04
CA ILE A 20 -6.12 0.23 11.93
C ILE A 20 -5.65 -0.32 13.29
N TYR A 21 -4.91 0.47 14.07
CA TYR A 21 -4.48 0.10 15.41
C TYR A 21 -5.65 -0.17 16.36
N VAL A 22 -6.71 0.66 16.30
CA VAL A 22 -7.92 0.46 17.12
C VAL A 22 -8.72 -0.77 16.66
N LYS A 23 -8.69 -1.09 15.35
CA LYS A 23 -9.34 -2.28 14.78
C LYS A 23 -8.69 -3.59 15.20
N ASP A 24 -7.43 -3.58 15.57
CA ASP A 24 -6.76 -4.72 16.16
C ASP A 24 -7.30 -4.97 17.58
N LYS A 25 -8.10 -6.03 17.76
CA LYS A 25 -8.88 -6.28 18.96
C LYS A 25 -8.32 -7.38 19.85
N HIS A 26 -7.54 -8.30 19.29
CA HIS A 26 -7.10 -9.50 20.01
C HIS A 26 -5.85 -9.20 20.82
N GLU A 27 -4.83 -8.68 20.18
CA GLU A 27 -3.56 -8.30 20.83
C GLU A 27 -3.03 -7.05 20.11
N LYS A 28 -2.44 -6.12 20.86
CA LYS A 28 -1.84 -4.92 20.28
C LYS A 28 -0.40 -5.17 19.90
N GLU A 29 -0.08 -4.83 18.67
CA GLU A 29 1.27 -4.95 18.17
C GLU A 29 2.26 -4.03 18.90
N PRO A 30 3.50 -4.49 19.17
CA PRO A 30 4.51 -3.67 19.82
C PRO A 30 4.80 -2.40 19.01
N LEU A 31 4.67 -1.23 19.65
CA LEU A 31 4.90 0.05 19.00
C LEU A 31 6.27 0.17 18.33
N GLY A 32 7.31 -0.47 18.90
CA GLY A 32 8.65 -0.53 18.31
C GLY A 32 8.67 -1.25 16.95
N LEU A 33 7.92 -2.34 16.82
CA LEU A 33 7.75 -3.05 15.56
C LEU A 33 7.01 -2.18 14.54
N LEU A 34 5.86 -1.60 14.94
CA LEU A 34 5.07 -0.72 14.07
C LEU A 34 5.87 0.51 13.61
N ALA A 35 6.61 1.16 14.52
CA ALA A 35 7.49 2.28 14.17
C ALA A 35 8.57 1.86 13.17
N SER A 36 9.18 0.68 13.36
CA SER A 36 10.18 0.16 12.41
C SER A 36 9.59 -0.11 11.02
N LEU A 37 8.38 -0.68 10.94
CA LEU A 37 7.65 -0.93 9.69
C LEU A 37 7.32 0.38 8.97
N PHE A 38 6.82 1.37 9.72
CA PHE A 38 6.51 2.69 9.17
C PHE A 38 7.75 3.37 8.59
N VAL A 39 8.85 3.43 9.35
CA VAL A 39 10.10 4.07 8.90
C VAL A 39 10.70 3.34 7.71
N LEU A 40 10.75 2.02 7.73
CA LEU A 40 11.26 1.24 6.60
C LEU A 40 10.35 1.38 5.37
N GLY A 41 9.02 1.40 5.56
CA GLY A 41 8.07 1.71 4.50
C GLY A 41 8.32 3.08 3.87
N ALA A 42 8.52 4.11 4.70
CA ALA A 42 8.88 5.44 4.20
C ALA A 42 10.20 5.42 3.40
N LEU A 43 11.21 4.70 3.85
CA LEU A 43 12.49 4.62 3.14
C LEU A 43 12.37 3.94 1.75
N THR A 44 11.39 3.05 1.56
CA THR A 44 11.18 2.43 0.23
C THR A 44 10.72 3.43 -0.82
N THR A 45 10.12 4.57 -0.44
CA THR A 45 9.80 5.67 -1.37
C THR A 45 11.05 6.18 -2.10
N VAL A 46 12.17 6.30 -1.38
CA VAL A 46 13.42 6.79 -1.99
C VAL A 46 13.94 5.79 -3.03
N SER A 47 13.91 4.49 -2.73
CA SER A 47 14.32 3.46 -3.69
C SER A 47 13.38 3.38 -4.89
N ALA A 48 12.06 3.55 -4.66
CA ALA A 48 11.05 3.56 -5.71
C ALA A 48 11.32 4.71 -6.70
N MET A 49 11.49 5.94 -6.21
CA MET A 49 11.80 7.10 -7.06
C MET A 49 13.03 6.89 -7.96
N VAL A 50 14.09 6.24 -7.46
CA VAL A 50 15.30 5.96 -8.26
C VAL A 50 14.98 4.97 -9.37
N VAL A 51 14.28 3.89 -9.05
CA VAL A 51 13.92 2.82 -10.00
C VAL A 51 12.96 3.37 -11.07
N GLU A 52 11.91 4.08 -10.64
CA GLU A 52 10.90 4.68 -11.52
C GLU A 52 11.50 5.69 -12.48
N THR A 53 12.37 6.57 -11.99
CA THR A 53 13.08 7.54 -12.84
C THR A 53 13.93 6.83 -13.89
N ALA A 54 14.67 5.79 -13.51
CA ALA A 54 15.53 5.06 -14.43
C ALA A 54 14.72 4.29 -15.49
N PHE A 55 13.72 3.51 -15.08
CA PHE A 55 12.91 2.71 -16.02
C PHE A 55 11.92 3.56 -16.81
N GLY A 56 11.35 4.63 -16.24
CA GLY A 56 10.52 5.59 -16.95
C GLY A 56 11.30 6.29 -18.08
N SER A 57 12.55 6.69 -17.79
CA SER A 57 13.44 7.26 -18.82
C SER A 57 13.74 6.27 -19.94
N LEU A 58 14.00 4.99 -19.61
CA LEU A 58 14.22 3.94 -20.62
C LEU A 58 12.95 3.68 -21.45
N ALA A 59 11.80 3.58 -20.81
CA ALA A 59 10.53 3.34 -21.49
C ALA A 59 10.17 4.48 -22.45
N SER A 60 10.42 5.75 -22.05
CA SER A 60 10.17 6.92 -22.89
C SER A 60 11.06 7.01 -24.16
N MET A 61 12.20 6.31 -24.19
CA MET A 61 13.02 6.18 -25.38
C MET A 61 12.42 5.21 -26.43
N ILE A 62 11.51 4.31 -26.00
CA ILE A 62 10.95 3.26 -26.85
C ILE A 62 9.49 3.59 -27.23
N LEU A 63 8.74 4.14 -26.29
CA LEU A 63 7.32 4.44 -26.45
C LEU A 63 7.04 5.93 -26.21
N PRO A 64 6.19 6.56 -27.01
CA PRO A 64 5.77 7.94 -26.74
C PRO A 64 5.06 8.04 -25.38
N PRO A 65 5.46 8.98 -24.48
CA PRO A 65 4.89 9.10 -23.13
C PRO A 65 3.36 9.31 -23.09
N ASP A 66 2.79 9.93 -24.11
CA ASP A 66 1.34 10.16 -24.19
C ASP A 66 0.56 8.95 -24.73
N SER A 67 1.25 7.89 -25.15
CA SER A 67 0.61 6.69 -25.69
C SER A 67 0.01 5.81 -24.59
N ILE A 68 -1.14 5.17 -24.88
CA ILE A 68 -1.77 4.22 -23.95
C ILE A 68 -0.83 3.06 -23.57
N PRO A 69 -0.04 2.47 -24.49
CA PRO A 69 0.92 1.45 -24.12
C PRO A 69 1.99 1.93 -23.13
N TYR A 70 2.51 3.16 -23.28
CA TYR A 70 3.45 3.73 -22.33
C TYR A 70 2.80 3.88 -20.96
N LYS A 71 1.65 4.53 -20.89
CA LYS A 71 0.89 4.73 -19.64
C LYS A 71 0.59 3.40 -18.93
N PHE A 72 0.24 2.36 -19.69
CA PHE A 72 0.02 1.03 -19.12
C PHE A 72 1.30 0.44 -18.52
N ILE A 73 2.42 0.47 -19.25
CA ILE A 73 3.70 -0.03 -18.74
C ILE A 73 4.18 0.78 -17.55
N GLU A 74 4.10 2.11 -17.63
CA GLU A 74 4.50 3.01 -16.55
C GLU A 74 3.73 2.72 -15.27
N ASN A 75 2.39 2.75 -15.32
CA ASN A 75 1.58 2.63 -14.13
C ASN A 75 1.61 1.23 -13.50
N PHE A 76 1.63 0.15 -14.30
CA PHE A 76 1.59 -1.21 -13.74
C PHE A 76 2.97 -1.79 -13.43
N PHE A 77 3.94 -1.60 -14.33
CA PHE A 77 5.22 -2.32 -14.25
C PHE A 77 6.36 -1.46 -13.72
N ILE A 78 6.32 -0.14 -13.90
CA ILE A 78 7.35 0.76 -13.40
C ILE A 78 6.96 1.30 -12.03
N VAL A 79 5.79 1.91 -11.88
CA VAL A 79 5.34 2.54 -10.62
C VAL A 79 4.80 1.48 -9.66
N ALA A 80 3.60 0.95 -9.91
CA ALA A 80 2.92 0.08 -8.95
C ALA A 80 3.74 -1.16 -8.57
N ALA A 81 4.38 -1.83 -9.54
CA ALA A 81 5.20 -3.01 -9.24
C ALA A 81 6.41 -2.66 -8.37
N THR A 82 7.08 -1.53 -8.61
CA THR A 82 8.26 -1.10 -7.83
C THR A 82 7.87 -0.74 -6.41
N GLU A 83 6.82 0.06 -6.24
CA GLU A 83 6.36 0.50 -4.93
C GLU A 83 5.84 -0.66 -4.09
N GLU A 84 4.94 -1.47 -4.64
CA GLU A 84 4.35 -2.57 -3.89
C GLU A 84 5.37 -3.68 -3.60
N ALA A 85 6.33 -3.92 -4.49
CA ALA A 85 7.44 -4.84 -4.20
C ALA A 85 8.32 -4.32 -3.06
N GLY A 86 8.63 -3.03 -3.01
CA GLY A 86 9.39 -2.42 -1.92
C GLY A 86 8.67 -2.59 -0.57
N LYS A 87 7.39 -2.25 -0.51
CA LYS A 87 6.52 -2.43 0.66
C LYS A 87 6.44 -3.90 1.09
N TYR A 88 6.23 -4.81 0.14
CA TYR A 88 6.16 -6.25 0.39
C TYR A 88 7.47 -6.83 0.93
N VAL A 89 8.62 -6.41 0.41
CA VAL A 89 9.94 -6.86 0.90
C VAL A 89 10.14 -6.44 2.35
N VAL A 90 9.84 -5.19 2.70
CA VAL A 90 9.90 -4.71 4.09
C VAL A 90 8.99 -5.54 5.00
N LEU A 91 7.72 -5.70 4.61
CA LEU A 91 6.75 -6.51 5.33
C LEU A 91 7.31 -7.91 5.59
N ARG A 92 7.77 -8.60 4.55
CA ARG A 92 8.22 -9.99 4.63
C ARG A 92 9.47 -10.16 5.47
N LEU A 93 10.46 -9.29 5.32
CA LEU A 93 11.72 -9.40 6.06
C LEU A 93 11.55 -9.12 7.55
N ARG A 94 10.63 -8.21 7.89
CA ARG A 94 10.43 -7.79 9.29
C ARG A 94 9.47 -8.67 10.08
N THR A 95 8.47 -9.26 9.39
CA THR A 95 7.36 -9.89 10.11
C THR A 95 7.24 -11.40 9.92
N TRP A 96 7.69 -11.98 8.79
CA TRP A 96 7.43 -13.40 8.50
C TRP A 96 7.92 -14.38 9.57
N LYS A 97 9.03 -14.06 10.21
CA LYS A 97 9.63 -14.87 11.28
C LYS A 97 9.46 -14.26 12.67
N SER A 98 8.73 -13.15 12.77
CA SER A 98 8.48 -12.50 14.06
C SER A 98 7.59 -13.38 14.94
N PRO A 99 7.89 -13.53 16.24
CA PRO A 99 7.00 -14.18 17.20
C PRO A 99 5.71 -13.37 17.40
N GLU A 100 5.75 -12.05 17.15
CA GLU A 100 4.61 -11.16 17.25
C GLU A 100 3.56 -11.41 16.15
N PHE A 101 3.92 -12.10 15.04
CA PHE A 101 2.97 -12.48 14.00
C PHE A 101 2.21 -13.73 14.44
N ASN A 102 1.27 -13.56 15.34
CA ASN A 102 0.56 -14.61 16.05
C ASN A 102 -0.95 -14.66 15.78
N TYR A 103 -1.52 -13.63 15.11
CA TYR A 103 -2.89 -13.61 14.61
C TYR A 103 -2.93 -13.27 13.11
N THR A 104 -4.00 -13.72 12.44
CA THR A 104 -4.15 -13.46 10.98
C THR A 104 -4.38 -11.98 10.66
N PHE A 105 -4.95 -11.19 11.59
CA PHE A 105 -5.18 -9.76 11.40
C PHE A 105 -3.90 -8.92 11.50
N ASP A 106 -2.88 -9.39 12.21
CA ASP A 106 -1.58 -8.71 12.35
C ASP A 106 -0.98 -8.43 10.97
N ALA A 107 -1.16 -9.36 10.02
CA ALA A 107 -0.74 -9.18 8.64
C ALA A 107 -1.29 -7.90 8.00
N VAL A 108 -2.57 -7.59 8.27
CA VAL A 108 -3.23 -6.38 7.76
C VAL A 108 -2.68 -5.14 8.47
N VAL A 109 -2.50 -5.22 9.80
CA VAL A 109 -1.90 -4.13 10.58
C VAL A 109 -0.51 -3.80 10.04
N TYR A 110 0.35 -4.80 9.91
CA TYR A 110 1.73 -4.61 9.43
C TYR A 110 1.79 -4.04 8.02
N ALA A 111 1.02 -4.61 7.08
CA ALA A 111 1.03 -4.17 5.69
C ALA A 111 0.52 -2.72 5.55
N VAL A 112 -0.58 -2.37 6.23
CA VAL A 112 -1.11 -1.01 6.23
C VAL A 112 -0.10 -0.02 6.85
N VAL A 113 0.59 -0.40 7.93
CA VAL A 113 1.61 0.47 8.55
C VAL A 113 2.78 0.73 7.60
N VAL A 114 3.27 -0.30 6.89
CA VAL A 114 4.33 -0.13 5.87
C VAL A 114 3.84 0.79 4.75
N SER A 115 2.64 0.55 4.22
CA SER A 115 2.06 1.34 3.12
C SER A 115 1.82 2.80 3.52
N LEU A 116 1.36 3.06 4.75
CA LEU A 116 1.19 4.43 5.25
C LEU A 116 2.51 5.12 5.54
N GLY A 117 3.56 4.38 5.91
CA GLY A 117 4.93 4.91 5.97
C GLY A 117 5.38 5.43 4.61
N PHE A 118 5.25 4.59 3.58
CA PHE A 118 5.52 4.95 2.19
C PHE A 118 4.73 6.20 1.78
N ALA A 119 3.40 6.13 1.87
CA ALA A 119 2.49 7.21 1.48
C ALA A 119 2.79 8.54 2.18
N THR A 120 3.22 8.51 3.45
CA THR A 120 3.56 9.72 4.20
C THR A 120 4.77 10.43 3.60
N LEU A 121 5.87 9.70 3.35
CA LEU A 121 7.06 10.33 2.77
C LEU A 121 6.80 10.77 1.33
N GLU A 122 6.17 9.94 0.54
CA GLU A 122 5.77 10.27 -0.83
C GLU A 122 4.92 11.55 -0.87
N ASN A 123 3.90 11.63 -0.01
CA ASN A 123 3.02 12.80 0.07
C ASN A 123 3.79 14.07 0.48
N ILE A 124 4.72 13.97 1.43
CA ILE A 124 5.61 15.09 1.78
C ILE A 124 6.42 15.55 0.57
N LEU A 125 7.02 14.61 -0.19
CA LEU A 125 7.85 14.94 -1.35
C LEU A 125 7.03 15.61 -2.46
N TYR A 126 5.83 15.09 -2.77
CA TYR A 126 4.91 15.73 -3.74
C TYR A 126 4.51 17.14 -3.33
N LEU A 127 4.31 17.39 -2.04
CA LEU A 127 3.84 18.69 -1.54
C LEU A 127 4.96 19.71 -1.29
N LEU A 128 6.24 19.35 -1.43
CA LEU A 128 7.33 20.33 -1.37
C LEU A 128 7.14 21.44 -2.42
N ASN A 129 6.69 21.08 -3.63
CA ASN A 129 6.44 22.01 -4.74
C ASN A 129 4.99 21.91 -5.27
N GLY A 130 4.10 21.22 -4.54
CA GLY A 130 2.71 20.98 -4.94
C GLY A 130 1.76 22.14 -4.63
N SER A 131 0.58 22.11 -5.23
CA SER A 131 -0.51 23.05 -4.96
C SER A 131 -1.40 22.57 -3.81
N LEU A 132 -2.30 23.44 -3.33
CA LEU A 132 -3.29 23.07 -2.31
C LEU A 132 -4.29 22.03 -2.86
N GLU A 133 -4.66 22.13 -4.15
CA GLU A 133 -5.52 21.14 -4.79
C GLU A 133 -4.85 19.76 -4.79
N THR A 134 -3.56 19.69 -5.14
CA THR A 134 -2.79 18.45 -5.07
C THR A 134 -2.76 17.90 -3.64
N ALA A 135 -2.58 18.77 -2.64
CA ALA A 135 -2.57 18.36 -1.24
C ALA A 135 -3.90 17.74 -0.80
N ILE A 136 -5.02 18.36 -1.18
CA ILE A 136 -6.37 17.86 -0.86
C ILE A 136 -6.64 16.54 -1.60
N ALA A 137 -6.35 16.48 -2.91
CA ALA A 137 -6.56 15.28 -3.71
C ALA A 137 -5.77 14.09 -3.15
N ARG A 138 -4.50 14.28 -2.83
CA ARG A 138 -3.66 13.23 -2.24
C ARG A 138 -4.11 12.82 -0.83
N ALA A 139 -4.53 13.77 -0.01
CA ALA A 139 -5.03 13.49 1.33
C ALA A 139 -6.31 12.61 1.32
N VAL A 140 -7.16 12.78 0.32
CA VAL A 140 -8.48 12.11 0.23
C VAL A 140 -8.42 10.83 -0.63
N LEU A 141 -7.54 10.76 -1.61
CA LEU A 141 -7.48 9.67 -2.59
C LEU A 141 -6.19 8.85 -2.46
N SER A 142 -5.00 9.48 -2.61
CA SER A 142 -3.73 8.74 -2.68
C SER A 142 -3.36 8.08 -1.34
N VAL A 143 -3.43 8.80 -0.22
CA VAL A 143 -3.09 8.21 1.09
C VAL A 143 -4.06 7.08 1.49
N PRO A 144 -5.39 7.22 1.35
CA PRO A 144 -6.31 6.09 1.51
C PRO A 144 -6.08 4.96 0.49
N GLY A 145 -5.73 5.27 -0.76
CA GLY A 145 -5.39 4.28 -1.79
C GLY A 145 -4.27 3.35 -1.33
N HIS A 146 -3.14 3.90 -0.89
CA HIS A 146 -2.04 3.10 -0.32
C HIS A 146 -2.44 2.28 0.90
N ALA A 147 -3.33 2.80 1.76
CA ALA A 147 -3.86 2.01 2.87
C ALA A 147 -4.69 0.82 2.37
N ILE A 148 -5.48 1.00 1.30
CA ILE A 148 -6.25 -0.06 0.64
C ILE A 148 -5.31 -1.12 0.06
N ASP A 149 -4.25 -0.72 -0.64
CA ASP A 149 -3.22 -1.64 -1.14
C ASP A 149 -2.62 -2.46 0.00
N GLY A 150 -2.31 -1.82 1.12
CA GLY A 150 -1.87 -2.48 2.35
C GLY A 150 -2.88 -3.48 2.91
N VAL A 151 -4.18 -3.19 2.85
CA VAL A 151 -5.23 -4.13 3.29
C VAL A 151 -5.24 -5.38 2.43
N PHE A 152 -5.16 -5.25 1.11
CA PHE A 152 -5.15 -6.41 0.22
C PHE A 152 -3.84 -7.20 0.33
N MET A 153 -2.69 -6.52 0.43
CA MET A 153 -1.41 -7.15 0.71
C MET A 153 -1.49 -7.97 2.01
N GLY A 154 -1.94 -7.35 3.10
CA GLY A 154 -2.06 -7.96 4.42
C GLY A 154 -3.06 -9.14 4.43
N PHE A 155 -4.18 -9.02 3.74
CA PHE A 155 -5.16 -10.11 3.64
C PHE A 155 -4.52 -11.38 3.08
N PHE A 156 -3.92 -11.32 1.90
CA PHE A 156 -3.29 -12.49 1.31
C PHE A 156 -2.06 -12.96 2.09
N TYR A 157 -1.31 -12.05 2.68
CA TYR A 157 -0.16 -12.36 3.52
C TYR A 157 -0.56 -13.13 4.80
N GLY A 158 -1.67 -12.75 5.44
CA GLY A 158 -2.24 -13.46 6.59
C GLY A 158 -2.75 -14.87 6.21
N VAL A 159 -3.44 -14.99 5.06
CA VAL A 159 -3.87 -16.30 4.53
C VAL A 159 -2.65 -17.19 4.24
N ALA A 160 -1.57 -16.63 3.69
CA ALA A 160 -0.33 -17.36 3.44
C ALA A 160 0.30 -17.88 4.74
N LYS A 161 0.34 -17.03 5.78
CA LYS A 161 0.89 -17.39 7.10
C LYS A 161 0.09 -18.51 7.75
N HIS A 162 -1.24 -18.40 7.72
CA HIS A 162 -2.12 -19.46 8.22
C HIS A 162 -1.91 -20.78 7.47
N ALA A 163 -1.85 -20.73 6.13
CA ALA A 163 -1.58 -21.92 5.31
C ALA A 163 -0.23 -22.58 5.64
N GLN A 164 0.82 -21.75 5.89
CA GLN A 164 2.13 -22.23 6.34
C GLN A 164 2.02 -23.02 7.66
N ARG A 165 1.28 -22.49 8.63
CA ARG A 165 1.07 -23.15 9.94
C ARG A 165 0.32 -24.48 9.80
N MET A 166 -0.59 -24.58 8.83
CA MET A 166 -1.33 -25.81 8.52
C MET A 166 -0.55 -26.81 7.65
N GLY A 167 0.69 -26.48 7.24
CA GLY A 167 1.52 -27.32 6.37
C GLY A 167 1.11 -27.31 4.88
N ASP A 168 0.18 -26.43 4.48
CA ASP A 168 -0.25 -26.28 3.09
C ASP A 168 0.69 -25.35 2.32
N ASN A 169 1.81 -25.89 1.87
CA ASN A 169 2.86 -25.13 1.17
C ASN A 169 2.36 -24.56 -0.17
N LYS A 170 1.44 -25.23 -0.87
CA LYS A 170 0.90 -24.73 -2.14
C LYS A 170 0.05 -23.48 -1.91
N ARG A 171 -0.89 -23.56 -0.97
CA ARG A 171 -1.74 -22.43 -0.61
C ARG A 171 -0.92 -21.26 -0.04
N CYS A 172 0.10 -21.56 0.78
CA CYS A 172 1.04 -20.55 1.28
C CYS A 172 1.73 -19.83 0.12
N SER A 173 2.38 -20.54 -0.80
CA SER A 173 3.07 -19.94 -1.95
C SER A 173 2.14 -19.11 -2.83
N THR A 174 0.96 -19.65 -3.16
CA THR A 174 -0.03 -18.93 -3.98
C THR A 174 -0.42 -17.59 -3.32
N ASN A 175 -0.69 -17.60 -2.01
CA ASN A 175 -1.13 -16.39 -1.31
C ASN A 175 0.03 -15.39 -1.09
N LEU A 176 1.29 -15.84 -1.01
CA LEU A 176 2.43 -14.92 -1.02
C LEU A 176 2.58 -14.17 -2.35
N TRP A 177 2.31 -14.83 -3.48
CA TRP A 177 2.26 -14.14 -4.77
C TRP A 177 1.06 -13.20 -4.88
N LEU A 178 -0.12 -13.61 -4.39
CA LEU A 178 -1.29 -12.74 -4.37
C LEU A 178 -1.12 -11.53 -3.46
N ALA A 179 -0.36 -11.67 -2.36
CA ALA A 179 -0.02 -10.54 -1.48
C ALA A 179 0.81 -9.45 -2.18
N LEU A 180 1.54 -9.80 -3.25
CA LEU A 180 2.23 -8.84 -4.10
C LEU A 180 1.39 -8.41 -5.31
N ILE A 181 0.81 -9.37 -6.03
CA ILE A 181 0.15 -9.10 -7.32
C ILE A 181 -1.16 -8.30 -7.13
N ALA A 182 -1.94 -8.59 -6.08
CA ALA A 182 -3.22 -7.92 -5.89
C ALA A 182 -3.05 -6.40 -5.67
N PRO A 183 -2.19 -5.92 -4.75
CA PRO A 183 -1.97 -4.49 -4.61
C PRO A 183 -1.32 -3.86 -5.86
N VAL A 184 -0.40 -4.54 -6.57
CA VAL A 184 0.15 -4.03 -7.85
C VAL A 184 -0.96 -3.79 -8.87
N VAL A 185 -1.94 -4.69 -8.97
CA VAL A 185 -3.06 -4.52 -9.91
C VAL A 185 -3.99 -3.39 -9.47
N ILE A 186 -4.29 -3.29 -8.18
CA ILE A 186 -5.18 -2.24 -7.63
C ILE A 186 -4.53 -0.88 -7.82
N HIS A 187 -3.29 -0.72 -7.40
CA HIS A 187 -2.52 0.51 -7.54
C HIS A 187 -2.32 0.89 -9.02
N GLY A 188 -1.91 -0.06 -9.86
CA GLY A 188 -1.75 0.18 -11.30
C GLY A 188 -3.05 0.62 -11.99
N LEU A 189 -4.22 0.08 -11.59
CA LEU A 189 -5.52 0.54 -12.08
C LEU A 189 -5.84 1.96 -11.61
N TYR A 190 -5.55 2.28 -10.35
CA TYR A 190 -5.70 3.61 -9.79
C TYR A 190 -4.96 4.65 -10.64
N ASP A 191 -3.66 4.46 -10.84
CA ASP A 191 -2.82 5.38 -11.59
C ASP A 191 -3.17 5.40 -13.08
N PHE A 192 -3.45 4.25 -13.67
CA PHE A 192 -3.81 4.13 -15.07
C PHE A 192 -5.10 4.90 -15.39
N PHE A 193 -6.16 4.75 -14.60
CA PHE A 193 -7.42 5.48 -14.85
C PHE A 193 -7.23 7.00 -14.76
N ILE A 194 -6.39 7.47 -13.85
CA ILE A 194 -6.04 8.90 -13.76
C ILE A 194 -5.23 9.32 -14.99
N SER A 195 -4.22 8.56 -15.38
CA SER A 195 -3.32 8.91 -16.48
C SER A 195 -4.01 8.94 -17.87
N VAL A 196 -5.07 8.15 -18.04
CA VAL A 196 -5.89 8.14 -19.27
C VAL A 196 -7.18 8.96 -19.14
N GLU A 197 -7.30 9.77 -18.06
CA GLU A 197 -8.39 10.72 -17.81
C GLU A 197 -9.79 10.08 -17.72
N LEU A 198 -9.87 8.80 -17.31
CA LEU A 198 -11.13 8.08 -17.10
C LEU A 198 -11.73 8.36 -15.72
N LEU A 199 -11.97 9.63 -15.38
CA LEU A 199 -12.37 10.09 -14.07
C LEU A 199 -13.59 9.37 -13.49
N VAL A 200 -14.63 9.14 -14.29
CA VAL A 200 -15.86 8.46 -13.83
C VAL A 200 -15.58 7.00 -13.47
N VAL A 201 -14.77 6.32 -14.28
CA VAL A 201 -14.36 4.92 -14.03
C VAL A 201 -13.47 4.87 -12.79
N PHE A 202 -12.54 5.80 -12.66
CA PHE A 202 -11.69 5.96 -11.49
C PHE A 202 -12.50 6.11 -10.19
N LEU A 203 -13.46 7.06 -10.16
CA LEU A 203 -14.27 7.28 -8.96
C LEU A 203 -15.15 6.06 -8.61
N ALA A 204 -15.73 5.40 -9.62
CA ALA A 204 -16.48 4.16 -9.40
C ALA A 204 -15.58 3.04 -8.85
N PHE A 205 -14.38 2.88 -9.39
CA PHE A 205 -13.38 1.93 -8.91
C PHE A 205 -13.00 2.21 -7.45
N GLU A 206 -12.68 3.47 -7.11
CA GLU A 206 -12.31 3.89 -5.76
C GLU A 206 -13.41 3.59 -4.73
N VAL A 207 -14.66 3.88 -5.06
CA VAL A 207 -15.81 3.55 -4.18
C VAL A 207 -15.90 2.04 -3.95
N VAL A 208 -15.81 1.24 -5.01
CA VAL A 208 -15.93 -0.22 -4.92
C VAL A 208 -14.79 -0.81 -4.08
N ILE A 209 -13.55 -0.43 -4.38
CA ILE A 209 -12.38 -1.01 -3.69
C ILE A 209 -12.33 -0.58 -2.22
N THR A 210 -12.70 0.68 -1.91
CA THR A 210 -12.83 1.18 -0.53
C THR A 210 -13.87 0.38 0.25
N VAL A 211 -15.06 0.13 -0.32
CA VAL A 211 -16.10 -0.67 0.33
C VAL A 211 -15.62 -2.09 0.61
N ILE A 212 -14.90 -2.70 -0.33
CA ILE A 212 -14.34 -4.05 -0.15
C ILE A 212 -13.28 -4.04 0.96
N ALA A 213 -12.35 -3.08 0.96
CA ALA A 213 -11.29 -2.96 1.98
C ALA A 213 -11.88 -2.77 3.38
N VAL A 214 -12.87 -1.88 3.54
CA VAL A 214 -13.55 -1.66 4.82
C VAL A 214 -14.29 -2.93 5.30
N LYS A 215 -14.95 -3.66 4.40
CA LYS A 215 -15.57 -4.94 4.74
C LYS A 215 -14.53 -5.97 5.19
N TYR A 216 -13.37 -6.06 4.50
CA TYR A 216 -12.28 -6.95 4.88
C TYR A 216 -11.71 -6.60 6.25
N ILE A 217 -11.40 -5.33 6.52
CA ILE A 217 -10.92 -4.89 7.84
C ILE A 217 -11.92 -5.29 8.94
N ASN A 218 -13.20 -4.97 8.74
CA ASN A 218 -14.22 -5.24 9.74
C ASN A 218 -14.44 -6.74 10.00
N ARG A 219 -14.37 -7.57 8.96
CA ARG A 219 -14.50 -9.03 9.06
C ARG A 219 -13.26 -9.63 9.72
N LEU A 220 -12.08 -9.34 9.19
CA LEU A 220 -10.81 -9.92 9.68
C LEU A 220 -10.49 -9.50 11.10
N SER A 221 -10.83 -8.24 11.49
CA SER A 221 -10.70 -7.78 12.88
C SER A 221 -11.60 -8.54 13.88
N LYS A 222 -12.72 -9.14 13.41
CA LYS A 222 -13.62 -9.95 14.24
C LYS A 222 -13.27 -11.43 14.22
N ASP A 223 -12.93 -11.92 13.01
CA ASP A 223 -12.74 -13.35 12.70
C ASP A 223 -11.24 -13.71 12.70
N SER A 224 -10.40 -12.88 13.33
CA SER A 224 -8.96 -13.15 13.44
C SER A 224 -8.72 -14.44 14.22
N VAL A 225 -7.91 -15.31 13.66
CA VAL A 225 -7.56 -16.60 14.27
C VAL A 225 -6.08 -16.62 14.69
N PRO A 226 -5.74 -17.30 15.80
CA PRO A 226 -4.33 -17.53 16.18
C PRO A 226 -3.59 -18.30 15.08
N LEU A 227 -2.29 -17.99 14.96
CA LEU A 227 -1.36 -18.58 13.99
C LEU A 227 -0.40 -19.58 14.64
#